data_f8dc44ed2397e1f8a87ca90e3d1264e7
#
_entry.id   f8dc44ed2397e1f8a87ca90e3d1264e7
#
_cell.length_a   1.000
_cell.length_b   1.000
_cell.length_c   1.000
_cell.angle_alpha   90.00
_cell.angle_beta   90.00
_cell.angle_gamma   90.00
#
_symmetry.space_group_name_H-M   'P 1'
#
loop_
_entity.id
_entity.type
_entity.pdbx_description
1 polymer ?
#
loop_
_entity_poly.entity_id
_entity_poly.type
_entity_poly.pdbx_seq_one_letter_code
_entity_poly.pdbx_strand_id
1 'polypeptide(L)'
;MAASFLVLSAAVGPTVVAPALAQSHAHGQGHQKGPNGGDMKDIAGVHAEILVAGRTITINVFDDADKPASTKGFTGSALVSDGKTKETVTLAPSGEAALKGETKGAIAAGATITILLKTEAGKTGQVRFSPHDH
;
A
#
# COMPACT_ATOMS: atom_id res chain seq x y z
N MET A 1 61.08 -23.08 53.71
CA MET A 1 59.78 -22.39 53.80
C MET A 1 59.32 -22.02 52.39
N ALA A 2 58.41 -22.79 51.86
CA ALA A 2 57.94 -22.58 50.53
C ALA A 2 56.61 -21.77 50.60
N ALA A 3 56.63 -20.61 50.06
CA ALA A 3 55.40 -19.85 49.87
C ALA A 3 54.78 -20.14 48.48
N SER A 4 53.72 -20.88 48.47
CA SER A 4 52.97 -21.13 47.23
C SER A 4 52.04 -19.93 46.94
N PHE A 5 52.38 -19.25 45.87
CA PHE A 5 51.45 -18.26 45.32
C PHE A 5 50.51 -18.92 44.31
N LEU A 6 49.26 -19.03 44.69
CA LEU A 6 48.24 -19.46 43.80
C LEU A 6 47.75 -18.25 42.98
N VAL A 7 48.13 -18.20 41.73
CA VAL A 7 47.58 -17.19 40.80
C VAL A 7 46.27 -17.69 40.27
N LEU A 8 45.19 -17.07 40.72
CA LEU A 8 43.87 -17.32 40.19
C LEU A 8 43.68 -16.44 38.95
N SER A 9 43.84 -17.03 37.78
CA SER A 9 43.51 -16.37 36.51
C SER A 9 42.00 -16.39 36.30
N ALA A 10 41.36 -15.27 36.53
CA ALA A 10 39.98 -15.07 36.13
C ALA A 10 39.95 -14.82 34.61
N ALA A 11 39.52 -15.81 33.86
CA ALA A 11 39.22 -15.64 32.46
C ALA A 11 37.90 -14.91 32.32
N VAL A 12 37.99 -13.62 32.03
CA VAL A 12 36.85 -12.85 31.59
C VAL A 12 36.61 -13.19 30.12
N GLY A 13 35.67 -14.06 29.87
CA GLY A 13 35.21 -14.34 28.49
C GLY A 13 34.56 -13.11 27.89
N PRO A 14 34.86 -12.76 26.65
CA PRO A 14 34.16 -11.68 25.99
C PRO A 14 32.70 -12.10 25.76
N THR A 15 31.79 -11.41 26.39
CA THR A 15 30.37 -11.51 26.03
C THR A 15 30.21 -10.87 24.65
N VAL A 16 30.11 -11.70 23.65
CA VAL A 16 29.72 -11.25 22.33
C VAL A 16 28.24 -10.90 22.39
N VAL A 17 27.99 -9.63 22.59
CA VAL A 17 26.63 -9.11 22.36
C VAL A 17 26.43 -9.16 20.85
N ALA A 18 25.71 -10.15 20.37
CA ALA A 18 25.27 -10.18 19.01
C ALA A 18 24.37 -8.95 18.80
N PRO A 19 24.65 -8.09 17.82
CA PRO A 19 23.69 -7.04 17.49
C PRO A 19 22.39 -7.73 17.07
N ALA A 20 21.31 -7.40 17.76
CA ALA A 20 19.99 -7.74 17.27
C ALA A 20 19.89 -7.11 15.89
N LEU A 21 19.95 -7.95 14.85
CA LEU A 21 19.61 -7.51 13.51
C LEU A 21 18.15 -7.08 13.60
N ALA A 22 17.96 -5.76 13.66
CA ALA A 22 16.67 -5.21 13.38
C ALA A 22 16.31 -5.76 12.01
N GLN A 23 15.37 -6.69 11.99
CA GLN A 23 14.75 -7.09 10.73
C GLN A 23 14.07 -5.83 10.22
N SER A 24 14.76 -5.12 9.35
CA SER A 24 14.08 -4.23 8.47
C SER A 24 13.13 -5.15 7.70
N HIS A 25 11.87 -5.10 8.09
CA HIS A 25 10.83 -5.52 7.18
C HIS A 25 10.98 -4.58 5.99
N ALA A 26 11.85 -4.93 5.08
CA ALA A 26 11.69 -4.49 3.75
C ALA A 26 10.26 -4.94 3.42
N HIS A 27 9.33 -4.01 3.53
CA HIS A 27 8.09 -4.13 2.80
C HIS A 27 8.57 -4.22 1.36
N GLY A 28 8.94 -5.44 0.98
CA GLY A 28 9.22 -5.75 -0.39
C GLY A 28 8.01 -5.21 -1.10
N GLN A 29 8.24 -4.30 -2.01
CA GLN A 29 7.23 -3.77 -2.89
C GLN A 29 6.79 -4.90 -3.82
N GLY A 30 6.49 -6.07 -3.24
CA GLY A 30 5.71 -7.06 -3.88
C GLY A 30 4.35 -6.44 -4.06
N HIS A 31 4.05 -6.04 -5.28
CA HIS A 31 2.72 -5.60 -5.63
C HIS A 31 1.78 -6.76 -5.34
N GLN A 32 1.12 -6.69 -4.19
CA GLN A 32 0.11 -7.67 -3.87
C GLN A 32 -1.03 -7.49 -4.86
N LYS A 33 -1.34 -8.57 -5.59
CA LYS A 33 -2.44 -8.57 -6.53
C LYS A 33 -3.74 -8.90 -5.83
N GLY A 34 -4.77 -8.17 -6.17
CA GLY A 34 -6.12 -8.46 -5.72
C GLY A 34 -6.80 -9.58 -6.50
N PRO A 35 -8.02 -9.96 -6.10
CA PRO A 35 -8.75 -11.07 -6.71
C PRO A 35 -9.11 -10.84 -8.19
N ASN A 36 -9.10 -9.60 -8.66
CA ASN A 36 -9.36 -9.26 -10.05
C ASN A 36 -8.08 -8.88 -10.83
N GLY A 37 -6.91 -9.12 -10.24
CA GLY A 37 -5.62 -8.84 -10.88
C GLY A 37 -5.13 -7.40 -10.74
N GLY A 38 -5.85 -6.56 -10.01
CA GLY A 38 -5.43 -5.19 -9.73
C GLY A 38 -4.41 -5.09 -8.60
N ASP A 39 -3.84 -3.93 -8.41
CA ASP A 39 -2.90 -3.67 -7.33
C ASP A 39 -3.65 -3.40 -6.02
N MET A 40 -3.27 -4.09 -4.95
CA MET A 40 -3.84 -3.88 -3.62
C MET A 40 -3.12 -2.75 -2.90
N LYS A 41 -3.89 -1.84 -2.32
CA LYS A 41 -3.41 -0.72 -1.52
C LYS A 41 -4.28 -0.53 -0.28
N ASP A 42 -3.68 -0.08 0.80
CA ASP A 42 -4.42 0.33 1.99
C ASP A 42 -4.70 1.84 1.90
N ILE A 43 -5.97 2.19 1.91
CA ILE A 43 -6.41 3.59 1.79
C ILE A 43 -7.53 3.84 2.78
N ALA A 44 -7.39 4.89 3.59
CA ALA A 44 -8.46 5.31 4.52
C ALA A 44 -8.97 4.19 5.44
N GLY A 45 -8.11 3.23 5.80
CA GLY A 45 -8.45 2.12 6.68
C GLY A 45 -9.15 0.94 6.01
N VAL A 46 -9.23 0.91 4.69
CA VAL A 46 -9.75 -0.22 3.92
C VAL A 46 -8.71 -0.76 2.96
N HIS A 47 -8.87 -2.00 2.54
CA HIS A 47 -8.08 -2.57 1.45
C HIS A 47 -8.75 -2.24 0.13
N ALA A 48 -7.99 -1.69 -0.78
CA ALA A 48 -8.51 -1.29 -2.09
C ALA A 48 -7.73 -1.96 -3.21
N GLU A 49 -8.42 -2.60 -4.12
CA GLU A 49 -7.86 -3.11 -5.36
C GLU A 49 -8.10 -2.09 -6.46
N ILE A 50 -7.03 -1.64 -7.08
CA ILE A 50 -7.08 -0.62 -8.09
C ILE A 50 -6.88 -1.24 -9.46
N LEU A 51 -7.85 -1.06 -10.33
CA LEU A 51 -7.86 -1.55 -11.70
C LEU A 51 -7.92 -0.36 -12.65
N VAL A 52 -7.06 -0.36 -13.66
CA VAL A 52 -7.09 0.62 -14.74
C VAL A 52 -7.23 -0.12 -16.05
N ALA A 53 -8.27 0.19 -16.79
CA ALA A 53 -8.53 -0.40 -18.09
C ALA A 53 -8.98 0.68 -19.07
N GLY A 54 -8.13 1.00 -20.05
CA GLY A 54 -8.43 2.06 -21.03
C GLY A 54 -8.60 3.42 -20.35
N ARG A 55 -9.81 3.88 -20.21
CA ARG A 55 -10.19 5.16 -19.58
C ARG A 55 -10.82 4.97 -18.20
N THR A 56 -11.05 3.75 -17.79
CA THR A 56 -11.80 3.45 -16.56
C THR A 56 -10.87 3.14 -15.42
N ILE A 57 -11.10 3.79 -14.28
CA ILE A 57 -10.49 3.48 -13.00
C ILE A 57 -11.55 2.83 -12.13
N THR A 58 -11.27 1.63 -11.65
CA THR A 58 -12.16 0.89 -10.75
C THR A 58 -11.41 0.64 -9.44
N ILE A 59 -12.07 0.91 -8.33
CA ILE A 59 -11.56 0.63 -7.00
C ILE A 59 -12.52 -0.32 -6.32
N ASN A 60 -12.10 -1.56 -6.12
CA ASN A 60 -12.84 -2.54 -5.34
C ASN A 60 -12.40 -2.45 -3.89
N VAL A 61 -13.33 -2.38 -2.97
CA VAL A 61 -13.06 -2.17 -1.55
C VAL A 61 -13.32 -3.45 -0.77
N PHE A 62 -12.38 -3.79 0.11
CA PHE A 62 -12.43 -4.97 0.96
C PHE A 62 -12.22 -4.59 2.43
N ASP A 63 -12.77 -5.38 3.32
CA ASP A 63 -12.53 -5.29 4.75
C ASP A 63 -11.25 -6.03 5.18
N ASP A 64 -10.96 -6.04 6.48
CA ASP A 64 -9.77 -6.72 7.03
C ASP A 64 -9.81 -8.24 6.86
N ALA A 65 -10.97 -8.81 6.57
CA ALA A 65 -11.14 -10.23 6.28
C ALA A 65 -11.11 -10.55 4.77
N ASP A 66 -10.67 -9.59 3.95
CA ASP A 66 -10.62 -9.67 2.49
C ASP A 66 -12.00 -9.95 1.83
N LYS A 67 -13.06 -9.53 2.50
CA LYS A 67 -14.42 -9.60 1.95
C LYS A 67 -14.81 -8.26 1.36
N PRO A 68 -15.62 -8.25 0.28
CA PRO A 68 -16.14 -7.01 -0.26
C PRO A 68 -16.81 -6.17 0.82
N ALA A 69 -16.42 -4.90 0.92
CA ALA A 69 -16.97 -3.94 1.86
C ALA A 69 -17.82 -2.90 1.14
N SER A 70 -18.91 -2.49 1.77
CA SER A 70 -19.81 -1.51 1.17
C SER A 70 -19.11 -0.17 0.93
N THR A 71 -19.30 0.38 -0.25
CA THR A 71 -18.84 1.73 -0.63
C THR A 71 -19.93 2.81 -0.48
N LYS A 72 -21.03 2.45 0.15
CA LYS A 72 -22.09 3.42 0.45
C LYS A 72 -21.54 4.57 1.29
N GLY A 73 -21.83 5.79 0.87
CA GLY A 73 -21.34 6.98 1.57
C GLY A 73 -19.86 7.30 1.31
N PHE A 74 -19.17 6.51 0.49
CA PHE A 74 -17.80 6.81 0.10
C PHE A 74 -17.78 7.91 -0.97
N THR A 75 -16.76 8.75 -0.91
CA THR A 75 -16.41 9.67 -1.98
C THR A 75 -14.95 9.47 -2.35
N GLY A 76 -14.63 9.72 -3.60
CA GLY A 76 -13.26 9.58 -4.05
C GLY A 76 -12.96 10.42 -5.27
N SER A 77 -11.69 10.64 -5.50
CA SER A 77 -11.19 11.27 -6.71
C SER A 77 -9.86 10.65 -7.10
N ALA A 78 -9.56 10.70 -8.39
CA ALA A 78 -8.28 10.29 -8.92
C ALA A 78 -7.67 11.45 -9.71
N LEU A 79 -6.43 11.79 -9.38
CA LEU A 79 -5.64 12.73 -10.17
C LEU A 79 -4.73 11.92 -11.09
N VAL A 80 -4.98 12.00 -12.38
CA VAL A 80 -4.18 11.33 -13.41
C VAL A 80 -3.23 12.31 -14.03
N SER A 81 -1.94 12.04 -13.97
CA SER A 81 -0.89 12.88 -14.54
C SER A 81 0.01 12.06 -15.44
N ASP A 82 0.18 12.50 -16.68
CA ASP A 82 1.10 11.89 -17.64
C ASP A 82 2.39 12.68 -17.84
N GLY A 83 2.64 13.66 -16.99
CA GLY A 83 3.79 14.56 -17.06
C GLY A 83 3.54 15.83 -17.85
N LYS A 84 2.58 15.84 -18.76
CA LYS A 84 2.19 17.02 -19.57
C LYS A 84 0.80 17.52 -19.22
N THR A 85 -0.12 16.59 -18.98
CA THR A 85 -1.50 16.90 -18.66
C THR A 85 -1.87 16.30 -17.31
N LYS A 86 -2.82 16.94 -16.66
CA LYS A 86 -3.40 16.48 -15.41
C LYS A 86 -4.91 16.49 -15.55
N GLU A 87 -5.55 15.42 -15.09
CA GLU A 87 -6.99 15.31 -15.08
C GLU A 87 -7.46 14.80 -13.72
N THR A 88 -8.46 15.46 -13.16
CA THR A 88 -9.12 15.00 -11.94
C THR A 88 -10.40 14.28 -12.32
N VAL A 89 -10.50 13.04 -11.86
CA VAL A 89 -11.65 12.17 -12.11
C VAL A 89 -12.40 11.96 -10.80
N THR A 90 -13.71 12.20 -10.83
CA THR A 90 -14.56 11.85 -9.69
C THR A 90 -14.82 10.35 -9.68
N LEU A 91 -14.58 9.73 -8.54
CA LEU A 91 -14.88 8.32 -8.31
C LEU A 91 -16.19 8.24 -7.53
N ALA A 92 -17.17 7.56 -8.12
CA ALA A 92 -18.49 7.40 -7.52
C ALA A 92 -18.77 5.92 -7.23
N PRO A 93 -19.53 5.62 -6.16
CA PRO A 93 -19.94 4.25 -5.90
C PRO A 93 -20.59 3.61 -7.11
N SER A 94 -20.17 2.40 -7.43
CA SER A 94 -20.65 1.60 -8.54
C SER A 94 -20.86 0.17 -8.06
N GLY A 95 -22.10 -0.26 -7.95
CA GLY A 95 -22.42 -1.50 -7.26
C GLY A 95 -22.29 -1.35 -5.75
N GLU A 96 -22.11 -2.47 -5.05
CA GLU A 96 -22.10 -2.48 -3.58
C GLU A 96 -20.73 -2.23 -2.96
N ALA A 97 -19.66 -2.61 -3.65
CA ALA A 97 -18.32 -2.63 -3.07
C ALA A 97 -17.25 -2.02 -4.00
N ALA A 98 -17.63 -1.15 -4.90
CA ALA A 98 -16.72 -0.53 -5.85
C ALA A 98 -16.97 0.96 -6.04
N LEU A 99 -15.93 1.65 -6.47
CA LEU A 99 -15.98 3.02 -6.97
C LEU A 99 -15.44 3.03 -8.39
N LYS A 100 -16.02 3.81 -9.26
CA LYS A 100 -15.59 3.95 -10.66
C LYS A 100 -15.54 5.41 -11.08
N GLY A 101 -14.62 5.68 -11.99
CA GLY A 101 -14.53 6.95 -12.71
C GLY A 101 -13.89 6.75 -14.08
N GLU A 102 -14.13 7.68 -14.97
CA GLU A 102 -13.58 7.64 -16.33
C GLU A 102 -12.84 8.92 -16.66
N THR A 103 -11.70 8.75 -17.32
CA THR A 103 -10.94 9.85 -17.89
C THR A 103 -11.46 10.21 -19.28
N LYS A 104 -11.10 11.37 -19.78
CA LYS A 104 -11.47 11.81 -21.15
C LYS A 104 -10.74 11.02 -22.23
N GLY A 105 -9.51 10.64 -21.96
CA GLY A 105 -8.69 9.85 -22.88
C GLY A 105 -8.13 8.61 -22.20
N ALA A 106 -7.55 7.71 -22.97
CA ALA A 106 -6.90 6.51 -22.44
C ALA A 106 -5.78 6.89 -21.46
N ILE A 107 -5.68 6.15 -20.36
CA ILE A 107 -4.64 6.35 -19.35
C ILE A 107 -3.36 5.70 -19.85
N ALA A 108 -2.30 6.51 -20.01
CA ALA A 108 -1.00 5.99 -20.44
C ALA A 108 -0.35 5.13 -19.37
N ALA A 109 0.39 4.10 -19.77
CA ALA A 109 1.09 3.20 -18.87
C ALA A 109 2.09 3.91 -17.95
N GLY A 110 2.72 4.98 -18.42
CA GLY A 110 3.64 5.79 -17.64
C GLY A 110 2.97 6.87 -16.78
N ALA A 111 1.64 6.94 -16.78
CA ALA A 111 0.92 7.92 -15.99
C ALA A 111 1.04 7.64 -14.48
N THR A 112 1.00 8.70 -13.69
CA THR A 112 0.88 8.58 -12.23
C THR A 112 -0.57 8.86 -11.83
N ILE A 113 -1.13 8.00 -11.02
CA ILE A 113 -2.49 8.15 -10.52
C ILE A 113 -2.43 8.33 -9.00
N THR A 114 -2.99 9.43 -8.52
CA THR A 114 -3.15 9.68 -7.09
C THR A 114 -4.61 9.54 -6.73
N ILE A 115 -4.91 8.61 -5.85
CA ILE A 115 -6.27 8.35 -5.41
C ILE A 115 -6.48 8.93 -4.03
N LEU A 116 -7.50 9.75 -3.88
CA LEU A 116 -8.03 10.19 -2.59
C LEU A 116 -9.34 9.47 -2.33
N LEU A 117 -9.48 8.96 -1.13
CA LEU A 117 -10.68 8.25 -0.72
C LEU A 117 -11.16 8.79 0.62
N LYS A 118 -12.45 8.97 0.75
CA LYS A 118 -13.12 9.30 2.02
C LYS A 118 -14.21 8.28 2.28
N THR A 119 -14.16 7.64 3.43
CA THR A 119 -15.17 6.65 3.83
C THR A 119 -16.41 7.34 4.41
N GLU A 120 -17.50 6.58 4.57
CA GLU A 120 -18.72 7.06 5.21
C GLU A 120 -18.46 7.59 6.64
N ALA A 121 -17.53 6.96 7.38
CA ALA A 121 -17.13 7.40 8.71
C ALA A 121 -16.25 8.68 8.71
N GLY A 122 -15.92 9.20 7.53
CA GLY A 122 -15.10 10.41 7.40
C GLY A 122 -13.60 10.16 7.43
N LYS A 123 -13.14 8.92 7.42
CA LYS A 123 -11.72 8.61 7.28
C LYS A 123 -11.25 8.94 5.87
N THR A 124 -10.13 9.60 5.77
CA THR A 124 -9.52 9.97 4.49
C THR A 124 -8.18 9.28 4.31
N GLY A 125 -7.83 9.02 3.07
CA GLY A 125 -6.54 8.46 2.72
C GLY A 125 -6.18 8.79 1.28
N GLN A 126 -4.90 8.67 1.00
CA GLN A 126 -4.34 8.96 -0.32
C GLN A 126 -3.27 7.92 -0.65
N VAL A 127 -3.29 7.43 -1.88
CA VAL A 127 -2.21 6.61 -2.43
C VAL A 127 -1.84 7.08 -3.81
N ARG A 128 -0.60 6.85 -4.18
CA ARG A 128 -0.08 7.11 -5.52
C ARG A 128 0.40 5.79 -6.11
N PHE A 129 0.11 5.56 -7.37
CA PHE A 129 0.61 4.43 -8.10
C PHE A 129 0.74 4.74 -9.59
N SER A 130 1.48 3.90 -10.30
CA SER A 130 1.57 3.96 -11.75
C SER A 130 1.04 2.64 -12.31
N PRO A 131 0.12 2.68 -13.29
CA PRO A 131 -0.29 1.48 -13.99
C PRO A 131 0.94 0.85 -14.66
N HIS A 132 1.12 -0.44 -14.50
CA HIS A 132 2.13 -1.18 -15.23
C HIS A 132 1.47 -1.91 -16.40
N ASP A 133 2.11 -1.87 -17.55
CA ASP A 133 1.73 -2.73 -18.65
C ASP A 133 1.97 -4.19 -18.26
N HIS A 134 0.98 -5.00 -18.44
CA HIS A 134 1.05 -6.45 -18.27
C HIS A 134 1.17 -7.13 -19.60
#